data_bc52b59f80c8cb040d2dc3e7aa190ece
#
_entry.id   bc52b59f80c8cb040d2dc3e7aa190ece
#
_cell.length_a   1.000
_cell.length_b   1.000
_cell.length_c   1.000
_cell.angle_alpha   90.00
_cell.angle_beta   90.00
_cell.angle_gamma   90.00
#
_symmetry.space_group_name_H-M   'P 1'
#
loop_
_entity.id
_entity.type
_entity.pdbx_description
1 polymer ?
#
loop_
_entity_poly.entity_id
_entity_poly.type
_entity_poly.pdbx_seq_one_letter_code
_entity_poly.pdbx_strand_id
1 'polypeptide(L)'
;MMRSLFSGVSGLKSHQTRMDVIGNNIANVNTIGFKSSRVTFADTLYQTQSGAAAPTNTVGGTNPKQIGLGVGVASVDLLFNDASPQATGKNTDLALSGNGLFVVSRDQD
;
A
#
# COMPACT_ATOMS: atom_id res chain seq x y z
N MET A 1 -5.48 17.43 22.41
CA MET A 1 -4.30 16.66 22.89
C MET A 1 -4.46 15.18 22.58
N MET A 2 -5.50 14.51 23.07
CA MET A 2 -5.69 13.05 22.84
C MET A 2 -5.84 12.68 21.37
N ARG A 3 -6.52 13.49 20.56
CA ARG A 3 -6.68 13.24 19.12
C ARG A 3 -5.34 13.21 18.36
N SER A 4 -4.45 14.14 18.67
CA SER A 4 -3.13 14.18 18.03
C SER A 4 -2.27 12.99 18.40
N LEU A 5 -2.35 12.50 19.64
CA LEU A 5 -1.66 11.30 20.09
C LEU A 5 -2.18 10.05 19.37
N PHE A 6 -3.51 9.87 19.28
CA PHE A 6 -4.10 8.74 18.56
C PHE A 6 -3.82 8.80 17.05
N SER A 7 -3.85 9.99 16.47
CA SER A 7 -3.45 10.19 15.07
C SER A 7 -1.99 9.79 14.85
N GLY A 8 -1.08 10.18 15.74
CA GLY A 8 0.33 9.76 15.70
C GLY A 8 0.50 8.25 15.85
N VAL A 9 -0.25 7.61 16.75
CA VAL A 9 -0.21 6.15 16.93
C VAL A 9 -0.71 5.42 15.69
N SER A 10 -1.76 5.91 15.02
CA SER A 10 -2.24 5.31 13.78
C SER A 10 -1.17 5.37 12.67
N GLY A 11 -0.46 6.50 12.59
CA GLY A 11 0.68 6.65 11.69
C GLY A 11 1.79 5.65 11.96
N LEU A 12 2.20 5.50 13.22
CA LEU A 12 3.23 4.54 13.62
C LEU A 12 2.84 3.10 13.26
N LYS A 13 1.59 2.69 13.56
CA LYS A 13 1.09 1.36 13.20
C LYS A 13 1.10 1.13 11.69
N SER A 14 0.69 2.12 10.90
CA SER A 14 0.69 2.04 9.45
C SER A 14 2.12 1.92 8.90
N HIS A 15 3.07 2.66 9.45
CA HIS A 15 4.47 2.55 9.07
C HIS A 15 5.10 1.23 9.53
N GLN A 16 4.68 0.67 10.67
CA GLN A 16 5.10 -0.67 11.09
C GLN A 16 4.67 -1.71 10.05
N THR A 17 3.43 -1.70 9.61
CA THR A 17 2.94 -2.59 8.53
C THR A 17 3.77 -2.42 7.25
N ARG A 18 4.11 -1.18 6.89
CA ARG A 18 4.98 -0.94 5.73
C ARG A 18 6.37 -1.54 5.92
N MET A 19 6.94 -1.44 7.11
CA MET A 19 8.24 -2.04 7.42
C MET A 19 8.21 -3.57 7.34
N ASP A 20 7.11 -4.19 7.79
CA ASP A 20 6.92 -5.64 7.70
C ASP A 20 6.90 -6.10 6.23
N VAL A 21 6.20 -5.38 5.36
CA VAL A 21 6.17 -5.67 3.91
C VAL A 21 7.54 -5.46 3.26
N ILE A 22 8.24 -4.39 3.60
CA ILE A 22 9.61 -4.13 3.11
C ILE A 22 10.56 -5.23 3.59
N GLY A 23 10.46 -5.64 4.85
CA GLY A 23 11.28 -6.73 5.42
C GLY A 23 11.06 -8.04 4.68
N ASN A 24 9.82 -8.37 4.35
CA ASN A 24 9.49 -9.54 3.54
C ASN A 24 10.07 -9.44 2.12
N ASN A 25 9.97 -8.28 1.48
CA ASN A 25 10.57 -8.06 0.16
C ASN A 25 12.09 -8.24 0.18
N ILE A 26 12.76 -7.72 1.20
CA ILE A 26 14.22 -7.87 1.36
C ILE A 26 14.60 -9.31 1.66
N ALA A 27 13.86 -10.00 2.51
CA ALA A 27 14.10 -11.40 2.85
C ALA A 27 14.03 -12.32 1.63
N ASN A 28 13.18 -11.98 0.65
CA ASN A 28 12.95 -12.76 -0.56
C ASN A 28 13.68 -12.21 -1.79
N VAL A 29 14.70 -11.36 -1.60
CA VAL A 29 15.45 -10.78 -2.73
C VAL A 29 16.11 -11.83 -3.62
N ASN A 30 16.51 -12.97 -3.05
CA ASN A 30 17.12 -14.08 -3.77
C ASN A 30 16.13 -15.22 -4.10
N THR A 31 14.84 -15.04 -3.78
CA THR A 31 13.82 -16.04 -4.11
C THR A 31 13.41 -15.91 -5.57
N ILE A 32 13.59 -16.98 -6.33
CA ILE A 32 13.25 -17.02 -7.77
C ILE A 32 11.72 -16.93 -7.92
N GLY A 33 11.26 -16.04 -8.81
CA GLY A 33 9.83 -15.86 -9.07
C GLY A 33 9.07 -15.07 -7.98
N PHE A 34 9.77 -14.52 -7.00
CA PHE A 34 9.14 -13.68 -6.00
C PHE A 34 8.63 -12.36 -6.61
N LYS A 35 7.41 -12.00 -6.26
CA LYS A 35 6.79 -10.73 -6.64
C LYS A 35 6.72 -9.83 -5.41
N SER A 36 7.36 -8.67 -5.48
CA SER A 36 7.39 -7.71 -4.38
C SER A 36 6.00 -7.12 -4.11
N SER A 37 5.77 -6.77 -2.86
CA SER A 37 4.55 -6.09 -2.45
C SER A 37 4.84 -4.65 -2.07
N ARG A 38 3.85 -3.78 -2.27
CA ARG A 38 3.89 -2.40 -1.80
C ARG A 38 2.68 -2.10 -0.93
N VAL A 39 2.85 -1.17 -0.01
CA VAL A 39 1.78 -0.68 0.85
C VAL A 39 1.38 0.71 0.39
N THR A 40 0.08 0.93 0.24
CA THR A 40 -0.49 2.26 0.01
C THR A 40 -1.22 2.72 1.26
N PHE A 41 -1.19 4.02 1.50
CA PHE A 41 -1.84 4.64 2.65
C PHE A 41 -3.05 5.46 2.21
N ALA A 42 -4.04 5.53 3.07
CA ALA A 42 -5.16 6.45 2.94
C ALA A 42 -5.34 7.23 4.23
N ASP A 43 -5.77 8.45 4.11
CA ASP A 43 -6.17 9.25 5.25
C ASP A 43 -7.49 8.72 5.82
N THR A 44 -7.69 8.94 7.11
CA THR A 44 -8.95 8.65 7.77
C THR A 44 -9.87 9.86 7.72
N LEU A 45 -11.07 9.71 8.24
CA LEU A 45 -12.07 10.76 8.27
C LEU A 45 -11.56 12.03 8.94
N TYR A 46 -12.05 13.17 8.46
CA TYR A 46 -11.81 14.48 9.04
C TYR A 46 -12.94 14.89 9.98
N GLN A 47 -12.58 15.51 11.08
CA GLN A 47 -13.55 16.11 11.98
C GLN A 47 -13.68 17.60 11.66
N THR A 48 -14.88 18.04 11.30
CA THR A 48 -15.18 19.45 11.02
C THR A 48 -15.36 20.21 12.31
N GLN A 49 -14.55 21.24 12.55
CA GLN A 49 -14.70 22.16 13.68
C GLN A 49 -15.61 23.35 13.35
N SER A 50 -15.52 23.83 12.11
CA SER A 50 -16.34 24.93 11.62
C SER A 50 -16.74 24.64 10.18
N GLY A 51 -18.00 24.77 9.86
CA GLY A 51 -18.54 24.60 8.52
C GLY A 51 -18.07 25.71 7.57
N ALA A 52 -18.15 25.43 6.28
CA ALA A 52 -18.00 26.44 5.25
C ALA A 52 -19.21 27.38 5.25
N ALA A 53 -18.99 28.66 4.97
CA ALA A 53 -20.06 29.65 4.75
C ALA A 53 -19.94 30.20 3.32
N ALA A 54 -21.08 30.28 2.63
CA ALA A 54 -21.15 30.89 1.32
C ALA A 54 -20.94 32.42 1.42
N PRO A 55 -20.38 33.05 0.39
CA PRO A 55 -20.23 34.49 0.37
C PRO A 55 -21.60 35.18 0.30
N THR A 56 -21.74 36.28 1.02
CA THR A 56 -22.88 37.19 0.93
C THR A 56 -22.44 38.50 0.27
N ASN A 57 -23.39 39.36 -0.08
CA ASN A 57 -23.09 40.64 -0.75
C ASN A 57 -22.16 41.57 0.07
N THR A 58 -22.02 41.33 1.37
CA THR A 58 -21.23 42.18 2.27
C THR A 58 -20.06 41.46 2.94
N VAL A 59 -20.04 40.12 2.93
CA VAL A 59 -19.03 39.34 3.61
C VAL A 59 -18.58 38.21 2.68
N GLY A 60 -17.26 38.02 2.54
CA GLY A 60 -16.67 36.90 1.80
C GLY A 60 -16.98 35.55 2.43
N GLY A 61 -16.97 34.49 1.61
CA GLY A 61 -17.14 33.12 2.09
C GLY A 61 -15.96 32.67 2.98
N THR A 62 -16.22 31.73 3.88
CA THR A 62 -15.19 31.10 4.72
C THR A 62 -15.04 29.63 4.42
N ASN A 63 -13.77 29.16 4.36
CA ASN A 63 -13.48 27.76 4.20
C ASN A 63 -13.73 26.95 5.49
N PRO A 64 -14.09 25.66 5.39
CA PRO A 64 -14.27 24.83 6.57
C PRO A 64 -12.94 24.61 7.29
N LYS A 65 -12.99 24.53 8.62
CA LYS A 65 -11.86 24.13 9.45
C LYS A 65 -12.04 22.68 9.87
N GLN A 66 -11.10 21.84 9.44
CA GLN A 66 -11.17 20.40 9.66
C GLN A 66 -9.88 19.88 10.27
N ILE A 67 -9.98 18.84 11.08
CA ILE A 67 -8.85 18.14 11.68
C ILE A 67 -8.89 16.68 11.22
N GLY A 68 -7.77 16.19 10.65
CA GLY A 68 -7.59 14.79 10.28
C GLY A 68 -7.43 13.91 11.52
N LEU A 69 -7.94 12.68 11.46
CA LEU A 69 -7.90 11.70 12.55
C LEU A 69 -6.77 10.68 12.41
N GLY A 70 -5.94 10.80 11.38
CA GLY A 70 -4.78 9.95 11.17
C GLY A 70 -4.76 9.28 9.80
N VAL A 71 -4.03 8.18 9.71
CA VAL A 71 -3.79 7.42 8.47
C VAL A 71 -4.05 5.94 8.71
N GLY A 72 -4.49 5.26 7.68
CA GLY A 72 -4.64 3.80 7.65
C GLY A 72 -3.94 3.19 6.44
N VAL A 73 -3.76 1.88 6.48
CA VAL A 73 -3.31 1.12 5.31
C VAL A 73 -4.50 0.94 4.38
N ALA A 74 -4.38 1.42 3.15
CA ALA A 74 -5.43 1.28 2.13
C ALA A 74 -5.38 -0.09 1.46
N SER A 75 -4.19 -0.48 0.98
CA SER A 75 -3.99 -1.76 0.31
C SER A 75 -2.55 -2.24 0.44
N VAL A 76 -2.38 -3.54 0.25
CA VAL A 76 -1.08 -4.18 0.04
C VAL A 76 -1.13 -4.84 -1.34
N ASP A 77 -0.47 -4.24 -2.32
CA ASP A 77 -0.54 -4.66 -3.71
C ASP A 77 0.69 -5.47 -4.09
N LEU A 78 0.48 -6.52 -4.89
CA LEU A 78 1.55 -7.27 -5.53
C LEU A 78 1.97 -6.57 -6.84
N LEU A 79 3.28 -6.41 -7.03
CA LEU A 79 3.85 -5.87 -8.25
C LEU A 79 4.25 -7.01 -9.19
N PHE A 80 3.53 -7.19 -10.27
CA PHE A 80 3.80 -8.21 -11.28
C PHE A 80 4.81 -7.73 -12.33
N ASN A 81 5.96 -7.25 -11.88
CA ASN A 81 7.05 -6.90 -12.78
C ASN A 81 7.88 -8.13 -13.11
N ASP A 82 8.37 -8.20 -14.33
CA ASP A 82 9.32 -9.23 -14.74
C ASP A 82 10.65 -9.01 -14.04
N ALA A 83 11.22 -10.11 -13.51
CA ALA A 83 12.56 -10.12 -12.97
C ALA A 83 13.52 -10.67 -14.02
N SER A 84 14.81 -10.36 -13.87
CA SER A 84 15.84 -10.93 -14.72
C SER A 84 15.85 -12.46 -14.59
N PRO A 85 15.82 -13.20 -15.70
CA PRO A 85 15.90 -14.65 -15.66
C PRO A 85 17.27 -15.08 -15.11
N GLN A 86 17.27 -16.10 -14.26
CA GLN A 86 18.48 -16.68 -13.69
C GLN A 86 18.77 -18.03 -14.34
N ALA A 87 20.01 -18.23 -14.77
CA ALA A 87 20.41 -19.51 -15.31
C ALA A 87 20.52 -20.58 -14.21
N THR A 88 19.77 -21.68 -14.33
CA THR A 88 19.78 -22.80 -13.38
C THR A 88 20.61 -23.98 -13.84
N GLY A 89 20.99 -24.01 -15.10
CA GLY A 89 21.74 -25.13 -15.72
C GLY A 89 20.95 -26.41 -15.93
N LYS A 90 19.62 -26.39 -15.73
CA LYS A 90 18.72 -27.52 -15.98
C LYS A 90 17.88 -27.28 -17.22
N ASN A 91 17.79 -28.27 -18.12
CA ASN A 91 17.00 -28.15 -19.34
C ASN A 91 15.48 -28.19 -19.13
N THR A 92 15.02 -28.59 -17.94
CA THR A 92 13.63 -28.70 -17.58
C THR A 92 13.05 -27.41 -17.01
N ASP A 93 13.91 -26.45 -16.66
CA ASP A 93 13.49 -25.19 -16.10
C ASP A 93 13.09 -24.22 -17.20
N LEU A 94 11.90 -23.70 -17.13
CA LEU A 94 11.32 -22.80 -18.11
C LEU A 94 11.07 -21.43 -17.48
N ALA A 95 11.35 -20.36 -18.21
CA ALA A 95 11.03 -19.00 -17.83
C ALA A 95 10.08 -18.37 -18.85
N LEU A 96 9.09 -17.65 -18.38
CA LEU A 96 8.24 -16.81 -19.20
C LEU A 96 8.84 -15.41 -19.30
N SER A 97 8.93 -14.90 -20.52
CA SER A 97 9.24 -13.48 -20.76
C SER A 97 7.95 -12.76 -21.11
N GLY A 98 7.58 -11.78 -20.30
CA GLY A 98 6.34 -11.03 -20.41
C GLY A 98 5.31 -11.38 -19.31
N ASN A 99 4.15 -10.72 -19.37
CA ASN A 99 3.07 -10.88 -18.39
C ASN A 99 2.32 -12.21 -18.60
N GLY A 100 2.80 -13.27 -18.00
CA GLY A 100 2.18 -14.57 -18.09
C GLY A 100 2.35 -15.38 -16.80
N LEU A 101 1.55 -16.42 -16.66
CA LEU A 101 1.61 -17.39 -15.55
C LEU A 101 1.55 -18.80 -16.14
N PHE A 102 2.28 -19.73 -15.54
CA PHE A 102 2.15 -21.15 -15.88
C PHE A 102 0.83 -21.68 -15.33
N VAL A 103 0.08 -22.37 -16.19
CA VAL A 103 -1.11 -23.12 -15.76
C VAL A 103 -0.66 -24.49 -15.27
N VAL A 104 -0.87 -24.78 -14.00
CA VAL A 104 -0.54 -26.06 -13.38
C VAL A 104 -1.82 -26.73 -12.93
N SER A 105 -2.05 -27.97 -13.37
CA SER A 105 -3.11 -28.80 -12.84
C SER A 105 -2.52 -29.85 -11.89
N ARG A 106 -3.18 -30.07 -10.77
CA ARG A 106 -2.89 -31.19 -9.89
C ARG A 106 -3.84 -32.30 -10.28
N ASP A 107 -3.30 -33.36 -10.89
CA ASP A 107 -4.11 -34.56 -11.12
C ASP A 107 -4.57 -35.08 -9.74
N GLN A 108 -5.86 -35.05 -9.54
CA GLN A 108 -6.50 -35.78 -8.48
C GLN A 108 -6.83 -37.16 -9.01
N ASP A 109 -6.08 -38.17 -8.56
CA ASP A 109 -6.51 -39.55 -8.62
C ASP A 109 -7.74 -39.77 -7.74
#